data_dcb5880c73503166460208c6f06ebb3e
#
_entry.id   dcb5880c73503166460208c6f06ebb3e
#
_cell.length_a   1.000
_cell.length_b   1.000
_cell.length_c   1.000
_cell.angle_alpha   90.00
_cell.angle_beta   90.00
_cell.angle_gamma   90.00
#
_symmetry.space_group_name_H-M   'P 1'
#
loop_
_entity.id
_entity.type
_entity.pdbx_description
1 polymer ?
#
loop_
_entity_poly.entity_id
_entity_poly.type
_entity_poly.pdbx_seq_one_letter_code
_entity_poly.pdbx_strand_id
1 'polypeptide(L)'
;KPDNLVTVDLGDSDKLSVGEWVVAIGSPFGLHLNHSVTAGIVSAVGRNSVMSRNNFEDFIQHDAAINPGNSGGGLFNLDGELIGINTAIATDGFSRANAGVGFAIPINMVKRVMEDLISDGKVTRGWLGVSIQDVNEGMAKALKLEDRNGAIISQVMKDSPAEDAGVKEQDVIIEVNGKIVNDSSNLKNLISSGRPNDKTKLTVIRDGREKNLTVTLGLRPGEKELTETYKYGEKRFDLLGLKVETYESEEGAFANTKEGVRVIEIKPGSPADDGNIQRGDIIIEIGKSNISDKNDYDSKMAEYLEGDTIMLRVIRGGNPLYIAFEIK
;
A
#
# COMPACT_ATOMS: atom_id res chain seq x y z
N LYS A 1 24.28 -13.92 8.24
CA LYS A 1 24.29 -12.44 8.02
C LYS A 1 25.39 -12.19 7.00
N PRO A 2 25.16 -11.43 5.92
CA PRO A 2 26.24 -11.03 5.04
C PRO A 2 27.20 -10.15 5.84
N ASP A 3 28.49 -10.51 5.85
CA ASP A 3 29.55 -9.70 6.43
C ASP A 3 29.80 -8.52 5.49
N ASN A 4 29.88 -7.29 6.03
CA ASN A 4 30.14 -6.02 5.33
C ASN A 4 28.93 -5.34 4.63
N LEU A 5 27.76 -5.32 5.24
CA LEU A 5 26.68 -4.41 4.80
C LEU A 5 27.02 -2.96 5.18
N VAL A 6 26.99 -2.07 4.19
CA VAL A 6 27.01 -0.63 4.43
C VAL A 6 25.57 -0.21 4.73
N THR A 7 25.36 0.37 5.89
CA THR A 7 24.05 0.87 6.34
C THR A 7 23.95 2.38 6.15
N VAL A 8 22.73 2.90 6.09
CA VAL A 8 22.43 4.32 6.06
C VAL A 8 21.67 4.72 7.32
N ASP A 9 21.91 5.93 7.79
CA ASP A 9 21.16 6.49 8.91
C ASP A 9 19.75 6.91 8.46
N LEU A 10 18.78 6.61 9.32
CA LEU A 10 17.37 6.95 9.05
C LEU A 10 17.07 8.32 9.66
N GLY A 11 16.76 9.29 8.81
CA GLY A 11 16.37 10.64 9.21
C GLY A 11 14.99 10.71 9.87
N ASP A 12 14.44 11.90 9.97
CA ASP A 12 13.12 12.19 10.56
C ASP A 12 12.25 12.95 9.54
N SER A 13 11.35 12.23 8.88
CA SER A 13 10.49 12.82 7.85
C SER A 13 9.44 13.81 8.39
N ASP A 14 9.15 13.81 9.69
CA ASP A 14 8.21 14.76 10.30
C ASP A 14 8.84 16.17 10.47
N LYS A 15 10.17 16.30 10.35
CA LYS A 15 10.89 17.56 10.43
C LYS A 15 11.15 18.24 9.09
N LEU A 16 10.81 17.56 7.98
CA LEU A 16 11.06 18.08 6.65
C LEU A 16 10.28 19.37 6.38
N SER A 17 10.96 20.34 5.80
CA SER A 17 10.39 21.61 5.37
C SER A 17 10.39 21.73 3.83
N VAL A 18 9.37 22.36 3.30
CA VAL A 18 9.32 22.70 1.87
C VAL A 18 10.50 23.59 1.50
N GLY A 19 11.18 23.27 0.41
CA GLY A 19 12.39 23.97 -0.05
C GLY A 19 13.70 23.31 0.39
N GLU A 20 13.69 22.32 1.28
CA GLU A 20 14.89 21.56 1.63
C GLU A 20 15.41 20.74 0.45
N TRP A 21 16.74 20.76 0.27
CA TRP A 21 17.39 19.96 -0.76
C TRP A 21 17.30 18.46 -0.46
N VAL A 22 17.02 17.69 -1.51
CA VAL A 22 16.96 16.25 -1.47
C VAL A 22 17.72 15.60 -2.62
N VAL A 23 18.18 14.38 -2.37
CA VAL A 23 18.88 13.55 -3.35
C VAL A 23 18.14 12.24 -3.52
N ALA A 24 17.70 11.92 -4.73
CA ALA A 24 17.10 10.64 -5.06
C ALA A 24 18.12 9.71 -5.72
N ILE A 25 18.20 8.47 -5.25
CA ILE A 25 19.10 7.44 -5.78
C ILE A 25 18.27 6.24 -6.25
N GLY A 26 18.57 5.73 -7.45
CA GLY A 26 17.85 4.59 -8.00
C GLY A 26 18.45 4.07 -9.30
N SER A 27 17.66 3.27 -10.04
CA SER A 27 18.08 2.63 -11.30
C SER A 27 17.03 2.87 -12.38
N PRO A 28 16.87 4.15 -12.84
CA PRO A 28 15.84 4.50 -13.81
C PRO A 28 16.05 3.72 -15.12
N PHE A 29 14.95 3.24 -15.70
CA PHE A 29 14.93 2.53 -16.98
C PHE A 29 15.75 1.22 -17.02
N GLY A 30 16.15 0.69 -15.87
CA GLY A 30 16.82 -0.61 -15.74
C GLY A 30 18.29 -0.55 -15.31
N LEU A 31 18.92 -1.73 -15.25
CA LEU A 31 20.24 -1.91 -14.64
C LEU A 31 21.41 -1.20 -15.34
N HIS A 32 21.25 -0.83 -16.59
CA HIS A 32 22.28 -0.07 -17.34
C HIS A 32 22.44 1.38 -16.87
N LEU A 33 21.45 1.91 -16.13
CA LEU A 33 21.50 3.21 -15.45
C LEU A 33 21.43 3.04 -13.91
N ASN A 34 21.91 1.92 -13.39
CA ASN A 34 21.97 1.70 -11.95
C ASN A 34 22.79 2.78 -11.24
N HIS A 35 22.47 3.02 -9.97
CA HIS A 35 23.09 4.04 -9.12
C HIS A 35 23.00 5.46 -9.69
N SER A 36 21.96 5.77 -10.45
CA SER A 36 21.69 7.15 -10.90
C SER A 36 21.32 8.01 -9.70
N VAL A 37 21.92 9.20 -9.65
CA VAL A 37 21.69 10.19 -8.59
C VAL A 37 21.09 11.42 -9.22
N THR A 38 19.99 11.91 -8.66
CA THR A 38 19.34 13.17 -9.04
C THR A 38 19.10 14.04 -7.82
N ALA A 39 19.08 15.35 -7.98
CA ALA A 39 18.84 16.28 -6.88
C ALA A 39 17.63 17.17 -7.19
N GLY A 40 16.99 17.64 -6.14
CA GLY A 40 15.84 18.53 -6.17
C GLY A 40 15.55 19.06 -4.78
N ILE A 41 14.31 19.50 -4.58
CA ILE A 41 13.84 20.01 -3.27
C ILE A 41 12.56 19.28 -2.83
N VAL A 42 12.27 19.33 -1.56
CA VAL A 42 10.92 19.02 -1.02
C VAL A 42 9.95 20.06 -1.56
N SER A 43 9.03 19.65 -2.42
CA SER A 43 8.01 20.52 -3.01
C SER A 43 6.76 20.62 -2.12
N ALA A 44 6.43 19.56 -1.39
CA ALA A 44 5.35 19.52 -0.40
C ALA A 44 5.51 18.31 0.52
N VAL A 45 4.86 18.34 1.67
CA VAL A 45 4.71 17.20 2.59
C VAL A 45 3.22 16.90 2.80
N GLY A 46 2.89 15.70 3.25
CA GLY A 46 1.50 15.34 3.56
C GLY A 46 0.61 15.14 2.33
N ARG A 47 1.19 14.82 1.15
CA ARG A 47 0.38 14.59 -0.06
C ARG A 47 -0.42 13.31 0.06
N ASN A 48 -1.73 13.44 -0.03
CA ASN A 48 -2.69 12.33 0.03
C ASN A 48 -3.51 12.26 -1.26
N SER A 49 -4.23 11.14 -1.46
CA SER A 49 -5.11 10.92 -2.62
C SER A 49 -4.39 11.07 -3.99
N VAL A 50 -3.09 10.79 -4.02
CA VAL A 50 -2.26 10.86 -5.23
C VAL A 50 -2.51 9.65 -6.11
N MET A 51 -2.47 8.44 -5.54
CA MET A 51 -2.67 7.18 -6.26
C MET A 51 -4.11 6.67 -6.09
N SER A 52 -4.69 6.82 -4.91
CA SER A 52 -6.06 6.37 -4.62
C SER A 52 -6.64 7.09 -3.41
N ARG A 53 -7.89 7.54 -3.51
CA ARG A 53 -8.62 8.13 -2.37
C ARG A 53 -8.85 7.13 -1.22
N ASN A 54 -8.76 5.83 -1.48
CA ASN A 54 -9.01 4.79 -0.48
C ASN A 54 -7.74 4.31 0.21
N ASN A 55 -6.56 4.64 -0.30
CA ASN A 55 -5.28 4.25 0.30
C ASN A 55 -4.88 5.18 1.45
N PHE A 56 -3.95 4.69 2.28
CA PHE A 56 -3.27 5.50 3.29
C PHE A 56 -2.04 6.11 2.61
N GLU A 57 -2.12 7.38 2.26
CA GLU A 57 -1.08 8.10 1.55
C GLU A 57 -0.69 9.34 2.34
N ASP A 58 0.61 9.55 2.52
CA ASP A 58 1.20 10.70 3.21
C ASP A 58 2.56 10.98 2.57
N PHE A 59 2.54 11.24 1.23
CA PHE A 59 3.78 11.32 0.47
C PHE A 59 4.54 12.62 0.70
N ILE A 60 5.88 12.51 0.68
CA ILE A 60 6.78 13.61 0.39
C ILE A 60 6.73 13.84 -1.12
N GLN A 61 6.37 15.04 -1.55
CA GLN A 61 6.50 15.47 -2.94
C GLN A 61 7.85 16.15 -3.14
N HIS A 62 8.57 15.81 -4.21
CA HIS A 62 9.85 16.41 -4.58
C HIS A 62 9.98 16.56 -6.09
N ASP A 63 10.90 17.40 -6.55
CA ASP A 63 11.19 17.63 -7.97
C ASP A 63 12.50 17.00 -8.45
N ALA A 64 13.24 16.29 -7.55
CA ALA A 64 14.34 15.44 -7.98
C ALA A 64 13.82 14.43 -9.04
N ALA A 65 14.46 14.35 -10.18
CA ALA A 65 14.00 13.55 -11.30
C ALA A 65 14.03 12.05 -10.96
N ILE A 66 12.86 11.42 -10.90
CA ILE A 66 12.71 9.96 -10.77
C ILE A 66 11.87 9.44 -11.93
N ASN A 67 12.13 8.20 -12.34
CA ASN A 67 11.45 7.53 -13.45
C ASN A 67 11.21 6.06 -13.08
N PRO A 68 10.44 5.29 -13.87
CA PRO A 68 10.27 3.85 -13.66
C PRO A 68 11.62 3.16 -13.48
N GLY A 69 11.76 2.40 -12.37
CA GLY A 69 13.01 1.79 -11.92
C GLY A 69 13.64 2.49 -10.70
N ASN A 70 13.25 3.73 -10.37
CA ASN A 70 13.66 4.38 -9.13
C ASN A 70 12.77 4.01 -7.93
N SER A 71 11.61 3.39 -8.16
CA SER A 71 10.72 2.93 -7.08
C SER A 71 11.44 1.90 -6.19
N GLY A 72 11.38 2.12 -4.87
CA GLY A 72 12.14 1.37 -3.88
C GLY A 72 13.53 1.94 -3.57
N GLY A 73 14.04 2.88 -4.39
CA GLY A 73 15.26 3.64 -4.12
C GLY A 73 15.07 4.69 -3.03
N GLY A 74 16.17 5.16 -2.44
CA GLY A 74 16.16 6.13 -1.35
C GLY A 74 15.98 7.57 -1.81
N LEU A 75 15.30 8.36 -0.98
CA LEU A 75 15.33 9.81 -0.97
C LEU A 75 16.10 10.25 0.27
N PHE A 76 17.13 11.08 0.09
CA PHE A 76 18.07 11.47 1.15
C PHE A 76 18.06 12.99 1.34
N ASN A 77 18.36 13.45 2.56
CA ASN A 77 18.72 14.84 2.82
C ASN A 77 20.20 15.10 2.52
N LEU A 78 20.68 16.33 2.71
CA LEU A 78 22.10 16.67 2.47
C LEU A 78 23.06 16.13 3.54
N ASP A 79 22.55 15.69 4.68
CA ASP A 79 23.35 15.02 5.73
C ASP A 79 23.54 13.54 5.42
N GLY A 80 22.96 13.03 4.31
CA GLY A 80 23.07 11.63 3.89
C GLY A 80 22.08 10.70 4.61
N GLU A 81 21.14 11.25 5.37
CA GLU A 81 20.11 10.46 6.03
C GLU A 81 18.98 10.09 5.06
N LEU A 82 18.49 8.87 5.15
CA LEU A 82 17.33 8.40 4.39
C LEU A 82 16.05 9.02 4.97
N ILE A 83 15.36 9.85 4.19
CA ILE A 83 14.14 10.57 4.59
C ILE A 83 12.88 10.03 3.92
N GLY A 84 13.03 9.19 2.90
CA GLY A 84 11.90 8.56 2.21
C GLY A 84 12.31 7.46 1.23
N ILE A 85 11.31 6.73 0.76
CA ILE A 85 11.45 5.70 -0.28
C ILE A 85 10.68 6.16 -1.52
N ASN A 86 11.38 6.36 -2.64
CA ASN A 86 10.78 6.76 -3.91
C ASN A 86 9.74 5.73 -4.36
N THR A 87 8.57 6.17 -4.81
CA THR A 87 7.47 5.24 -5.14
C THR A 87 6.71 5.58 -6.41
N ALA A 88 6.38 6.85 -6.65
CA ALA A 88 5.51 7.24 -7.75
C ALA A 88 5.94 8.56 -8.38
N ILE A 89 5.43 8.82 -9.59
CA ILE A 89 5.56 10.10 -10.28
C ILE A 89 4.18 10.57 -10.75
N ALA A 90 3.99 11.89 -10.84
CA ALA A 90 2.92 12.42 -11.67
C ALA A 90 3.40 12.44 -13.13
N THR A 91 2.51 12.09 -14.04
CA THR A 91 2.74 12.12 -15.48
C THR A 91 1.72 13.04 -16.14
N ASP A 92 2.04 13.54 -17.32
CA ASP A 92 1.14 14.38 -18.11
C ASP A 92 -0.01 13.59 -18.79
N GLY A 93 -0.07 12.28 -18.56
CA GLY A 93 -1.06 11.39 -19.16
C GLY A 93 -0.71 10.89 -20.56
N PHE A 94 0.24 11.53 -21.26
CA PHE A 94 0.72 11.14 -22.59
C PHE A 94 2.06 10.40 -22.53
N SER A 95 2.89 10.73 -21.57
CA SER A 95 4.22 10.16 -21.34
C SER A 95 4.26 9.44 -19.98
N ARG A 96 5.04 8.37 -19.91
CA ARG A 96 5.36 7.71 -18.60
C ARG A 96 6.60 8.32 -17.93
N ALA A 97 7.11 9.43 -18.47
CA ALA A 97 8.25 10.14 -17.90
C ALA A 97 7.81 11.09 -16.78
N ASN A 98 8.75 11.43 -15.93
CA ASN A 98 8.57 12.41 -14.85
C ASN A 98 8.26 13.81 -15.43
N ALA A 99 7.18 14.40 -14.95
CA ALA A 99 6.77 15.77 -15.28
C ALA A 99 7.29 16.81 -14.25
N GLY A 100 8.37 16.53 -13.53
CA GLY A 100 8.90 17.38 -12.45
C GLY A 100 8.20 17.16 -11.10
N VAL A 101 7.45 16.07 -10.93
CA VAL A 101 6.74 15.75 -9.70
C VAL A 101 6.99 14.28 -9.34
N GLY A 102 7.78 14.07 -8.30
CA GLY A 102 8.04 12.77 -7.70
C GLY A 102 7.42 12.66 -6.31
N PHE A 103 7.17 11.43 -5.88
CA PHE A 103 6.61 11.09 -4.58
C PHE A 103 7.44 10.02 -3.89
N ALA A 104 7.68 10.21 -2.58
CA ALA A 104 8.34 9.26 -1.72
C ALA A 104 7.50 8.95 -0.47
N ILE A 105 7.53 7.72 -0.01
CA ILE A 105 6.93 7.30 1.27
C ILE A 105 7.82 7.83 2.38
N PRO A 106 7.30 8.59 3.36
CA PRO A 106 8.08 9.14 4.46
C PRO A 106 8.80 8.06 5.28
N ILE A 107 10.04 8.30 5.68
CA ILE A 107 10.84 7.31 6.41
C ILE A 107 10.23 6.92 7.76
N ASN A 108 9.53 7.83 8.44
CA ASN A 108 8.87 7.51 9.72
C ASN A 108 7.73 6.50 9.52
N MET A 109 7.00 6.59 8.39
CA MET A 109 6.02 5.57 8.01
C MET A 109 6.70 4.24 7.69
N VAL A 110 7.83 4.26 6.94
CA VAL A 110 8.60 3.06 6.60
C VAL A 110 9.12 2.36 7.86
N LYS A 111 9.70 3.11 8.81
CA LYS A 111 10.19 2.57 10.10
C LYS A 111 9.10 1.77 10.81
N ARG A 112 7.91 2.35 10.91
CA ARG A 112 6.79 1.72 11.58
C ARG A 112 6.30 0.46 10.87
N VAL A 113 6.10 0.54 9.53
CA VAL A 113 5.71 -0.62 8.72
C VAL A 113 6.73 -1.75 8.84
N MET A 114 8.02 -1.41 8.82
CA MET A 114 9.12 -2.35 8.99
C MET A 114 9.08 -3.03 10.37
N GLU A 115 8.89 -2.25 11.45
CA GLU A 115 8.76 -2.80 12.80
C GLU A 115 7.59 -3.79 12.89
N ASP A 116 6.40 -3.42 12.39
CA ASP A 116 5.22 -4.27 12.40
C ASP A 116 5.46 -5.58 11.60
N LEU A 117 6.11 -5.48 10.43
CA LEU A 117 6.41 -6.66 9.60
C LEU A 117 7.45 -7.58 10.24
N ILE A 118 8.45 -7.03 10.96
CA ILE A 118 9.47 -7.82 11.64
C ILE A 118 8.87 -8.52 12.88
N SER A 119 8.04 -7.81 13.68
CA SER A 119 7.48 -8.34 14.93
C SER A 119 6.32 -9.30 14.68
N ASP A 120 5.38 -8.92 13.81
CA ASP A 120 4.09 -9.58 13.68
C ASP A 120 3.82 -10.19 12.29
N GLY A 121 4.72 -9.94 11.32
CA GLY A 121 4.58 -10.39 9.93
C GLY A 121 3.47 -9.66 9.16
N LYS A 122 2.83 -8.67 9.76
CA LYS A 122 1.70 -7.91 9.20
C LYS A 122 1.65 -6.49 9.75
N VAL A 123 1.12 -5.57 8.94
CA VAL A 123 0.89 -4.18 9.37
C VAL A 123 -0.52 -4.08 9.95
N THR A 124 -0.63 -3.62 11.19
CA THR A 124 -1.91 -3.30 11.83
C THR A 124 -2.09 -1.80 11.94
N ARG A 125 -3.31 -1.32 11.71
CA ARG A 125 -3.63 0.11 11.74
C ARG A 125 -4.63 0.41 12.84
N GLY A 126 -4.44 1.56 13.50
CA GLY A 126 -5.42 2.08 14.43
C GLY A 126 -6.73 2.41 13.71
N TRP A 127 -7.83 2.14 14.38
CA TRP A 127 -9.17 2.41 13.91
C TRP A 127 -9.97 3.17 14.97
N LEU A 128 -10.68 4.22 14.52
CA LEU A 128 -11.48 5.07 15.38
C LEU A 128 -12.96 4.68 15.37
N GLY A 129 -13.46 4.25 14.23
CA GLY A 129 -14.87 3.85 14.04
C GLY A 129 -15.81 5.02 13.78
N VAL A 130 -15.39 5.90 12.88
CA VAL A 130 -16.19 7.08 12.45
C VAL A 130 -16.23 7.19 10.93
N SER A 131 -17.31 7.80 10.40
CA SER A 131 -17.32 8.36 9.06
C SER A 131 -17.01 9.86 9.16
N ILE A 132 -16.14 10.34 8.28
CA ILE A 132 -15.62 11.71 8.30
C ILE A 132 -15.72 12.36 6.93
N GLN A 133 -15.75 13.68 6.92
CA GLN A 133 -15.69 14.49 5.70
C GLN A 133 -14.96 15.80 5.95
N ASP A 134 -14.53 16.45 4.87
CA ASP A 134 -13.88 17.75 4.93
C ASP A 134 -14.86 18.85 5.34
N VAL A 135 -14.35 19.83 6.07
CA VAL A 135 -15.13 21.01 6.46
C VAL A 135 -15.19 21.99 5.30
N ASN A 136 -16.38 22.25 4.78
CA ASN A 136 -16.58 23.31 3.79
C ASN A 136 -16.91 24.66 4.46
N GLU A 137 -16.93 25.75 3.67
CA GLU A 137 -17.17 27.11 4.19
C GLU A 137 -18.51 27.27 4.90
N GLY A 138 -19.57 26.63 4.39
CA GLY A 138 -20.90 26.65 5.02
C GLY A 138 -20.90 25.97 6.39
N MET A 139 -20.22 24.82 6.49
CA MET A 139 -20.05 24.08 7.77
C MET A 139 -19.22 24.90 8.77
N ALA A 140 -18.11 25.50 8.32
CA ALA A 140 -17.28 26.32 9.19
C ALA A 140 -18.08 27.48 9.81
N LYS A 141 -18.88 28.18 9.01
CA LYS A 141 -19.77 29.25 9.49
C LYS A 141 -20.84 28.73 10.45
N ALA A 142 -21.50 27.61 10.10
CA ALA A 142 -22.58 27.02 10.93
C ALA A 142 -22.06 26.53 12.29
N LEU A 143 -20.85 25.94 12.32
CA LEU A 143 -20.21 25.39 13.51
C LEU A 143 -19.33 26.43 14.26
N LYS A 144 -19.27 27.66 13.75
CA LYS A 144 -18.48 28.77 14.32
C LYS A 144 -16.98 28.44 14.46
N LEU A 145 -16.43 27.77 13.45
CA LEU A 145 -15.00 27.49 13.35
C LEU A 145 -14.24 28.73 12.85
N GLU A 146 -13.01 28.92 13.29
CA GLU A 146 -12.16 30.01 12.85
C GLU A 146 -11.71 29.85 11.39
N ASP A 147 -11.50 28.59 10.97
CA ASP A 147 -11.10 28.24 9.62
C ASP A 147 -11.79 26.93 9.15
N ARG A 148 -11.29 26.31 8.11
CA ARG A 148 -11.80 25.04 7.54
C ARG A 148 -10.92 23.83 7.91
N ASN A 149 -9.93 24.01 8.76
CA ASN A 149 -9.09 22.92 9.20
C ASN A 149 -9.89 21.94 10.07
N GLY A 150 -9.52 20.68 9.98
CA GLY A 150 -10.18 19.61 10.71
C GLY A 150 -11.04 18.70 9.81
N ALA A 151 -11.57 17.69 10.43
CA ALA A 151 -12.51 16.75 9.81
C ALA A 151 -13.77 16.63 10.66
N ILE A 152 -14.93 16.86 10.06
CA ILE A 152 -16.22 16.70 10.73
C ILE A 152 -16.65 15.25 10.75
N ILE A 153 -17.15 14.80 11.89
CA ILE A 153 -17.73 13.47 12.07
C ILE A 153 -19.17 13.47 11.58
N SER A 154 -19.41 12.72 10.51
CA SER A 154 -20.75 12.54 9.95
C SER A 154 -21.50 11.36 10.55
N GLN A 155 -20.79 10.37 11.11
CA GLN A 155 -21.35 9.22 11.80
C GLN A 155 -20.36 8.63 12.79
N VAL A 156 -20.85 8.19 13.94
CA VAL A 156 -20.12 7.33 14.89
C VAL A 156 -20.67 5.91 14.78
N MET A 157 -19.77 4.95 14.55
CA MET A 157 -20.16 3.55 14.41
C MET A 157 -20.45 2.96 15.79
N LYS A 158 -21.47 2.12 15.85
CA LYS A 158 -21.83 1.41 17.08
C LYS A 158 -20.71 0.44 17.49
N ASP A 159 -20.53 0.26 18.81
CA ASP A 159 -19.52 -0.61 19.41
C ASP A 159 -18.09 -0.25 18.94
N SER A 160 -17.82 1.04 18.71
CA SER A 160 -16.53 1.57 18.23
C SER A 160 -15.75 2.30 19.32
N PRO A 161 -14.40 2.41 19.15
CA PRO A 161 -13.56 3.21 20.03
C PRO A 161 -14.02 4.67 20.17
N ALA A 162 -14.57 5.25 19.11
CA ALA A 162 -15.09 6.62 19.12
C ALA A 162 -16.34 6.73 20.01
N GLU A 163 -17.27 5.78 19.92
CA GLU A 163 -18.46 5.74 20.75
C GLU A 163 -18.09 5.61 22.23
N ASP A 164 -17.19 4.65 22.57
CA ASP A 164 -16.70 4.43 23.96
C ASP A 164 -16.03 5.68 24.55
N ALA A 165 -15.33 6.45 23.72
CA ALA A 165 -14.67 7.70 24.13
C ALA A 165 -15.61 8.90 24.18
N GLY A 166 -16.88 8.74 23.82
CA GLY A 166 -17.87 9.79 23.81
C GLY A 166 -17.71 10.82 22.69
N VAL A 167 -17.10 10.43 21.58
CA VAL A 167 -17.11 11.19 20.31
C VAL A 167 -18.55 11.23 19.80
N LYS A 168 -18.94 12.32 19.16
CA LYS A 168 -20.31 12.52 18.66
C LYS A 168 -20.30 12.98 17.21
N GLU A 169 -21.42 12.75 16.56
CA GLU A 169 -21.71 13.37 15.27
C GLU A 169 -21.66 14.89 15.39
N GLN A 170 -21.23 15.58 14.35
CA GLN A 170 -20.93 17.00 14.28
C GLN A 170 -19.71 17.47 15.10
N ASP A 171 -18.99 16.61 15.81
CA ASP A 171 -17.66 16.96 16.30
C ASP A 171 -16.75 17.25 15.11
N VAL A 172 -15.93 18.30 15.22
CA VAL A 172 -14.84 18.56 14.27
C VAL A 172 -13.54 18.24 14.97
N ILE A 173 -12.83 17.19 14.51
CA ILE A 173 -11.51 16.85 15.04
C ILE A 173 -10.50 17.80 14.42
N ILE A 174 -9.83 18.59 15.27
CA ILE A 174 -8.82 19.59 14.87
C ILE A 174 -7.41 19.20 15.22
N GLU A 175 -7.21 18.25 16.18
CA GLU A 175 -5.90 17.74 16.53
C GLU A 175 -5.96 16.24 16.91
N VAL A 176 -4.87 15.55 16.62
CA VAL A 176 -4.59 14.17 17.07
C VAL A 176 -3.21 14.14 17.70
N ASN A 177 -3.11 13.84 19.00
CA ASN A 177 -1.85 13.80 19.76
C ASN A 177 -1.02 15.10 19.62
N GLY A 178 -1.68 16.28 19.52
CA GLY A 178 -1.05 17.60 19.33
C GLY A 178 -0.61 17.90 17.89
N LYS A 179 -0.88 17.02 16.93
CA LYS A 179 -0.70 17.27 15.48
C LYS A 179 -1.99 17.83 14.90
N ILE A 180 -1.89 18.95 14.19
CA ILE A 180 -3.04 19.62 13.55
C ILE A 180 -3.64 18.70 12.48
N VAL A 181 -4.96 18.65 12.43
CA VAL A 181 -5.74 17.99 11.39
C VAL A 181 -6.14 19.02 10.35
N ASN A 182 -5.63 18.89 9.14
CA ASN A 182 -5.94 19.83 8.04
C ASN A 182 -7.23 19.44 7.29
N ASP A 183 -7.46 18.14 7.11
CA ASP A 183 -8.59 17.59 6.35
C ASP A 183 -8.89 16.14 6.80
N SER A 184 -9.92 15.52 6.21
CA SER A 184 -10.33 14.15 6.52
C SER A 184 -9.27 13.09 6.15
N SER A 185 -8.52 13.31 5.08
CA SER A 185 -7.43 12.41 4.67
C SER A 185 -6.27 12.46 5.65
N ASN A 186 -5.91 13.66 6.11
CA ASN A 186 -4.89 13.86 7.14
C ASN A 186 -5.31 13.20 8.47
N LEU A 187 -6.57 13.37 8.90
CA LEU A 187 -7.09 12.68 10.08
C LEU A 187 -6.99 11.15 9.92
N LYS A 188 -7.40 10.61 8.77
CA LYS A 188 -7.30 9.17 8.47
C LYS A 188 -5.86 8.68 8.62
N ASN A 189 -4.88 9.43 8.10
CA ASN A 189 -3.46 9.07 8.19
C ASN A 189 -2.97 9.11 9.63
N LEU A 190 -3.30 10.16 10.40
CA LEU A 190 -2.90 10.32 11.80
C LEU A 190 -3.46 9.18 12.68
N ILE A 191 -4.72 8.80 12.51
CA ILE A 191 -5.33 7.67 13.24
C ILE A 191 -4.71 6.35 12.83
N SER A 192 -4.54 6.12 11.51
CA SER A 192 -3.97 4.87 10.98
C SER A 192 -2.48 4.71 11.28
N SER A 193 -1.79 5.81 11.61
CA SER A 193 -0.43 5.77 12.12
C SER A 193 -0.34 5.25 13.57
N GLY A 194 -1.41 5.20 14.35
CA GLY A 194 -1.50 4.52 15.64
C GLY A 194 -1.67 3.00 15.49
N ARG A 195 -1.47 2.26 16.58
CA ARG A 195 -1.71 0.81 16.68
C ARG A 195 -3.00 0.53 17.43
N PRO A 196 -3.65 -0.61 17.23
CA PRO A 196 -4.71 -1.05 18.13
C PRO A 196 -4.23 -1.04 19.58
N ASN A 197 -5.08 -0.59 20.51
CA ASN A 197 -4.84 -0.34 21.93
C ASN A 197 -4.00 0.92 22.27
N ASP A 198 -3.53 1.68 21.29
CA ASP A 198 -2.90 2.98 21.57
C ASP A 198 -3.92 3.98 22.11
N LYS A 199 -3.54 4.69 23.17
CA LYS A 199 -4.31 5.81 23.69
C LYS A 199 -4.00 7.06 22.89
N THR A 200 -5.00 7.55 22.17
CA THR A 200 -4.89 8.70 21.26
C THR A 200 -5.70 9.87 21.83
N LYS A 201 -5.06 11.02 21.97
CA LYS A 201 -5.71 12.26 22.39
C LYS A 201 -6.30 12.96 21.16
N LEU A 202 -7.57 13.31 21.22
CA LEU A 202 -8.27 14.09 20.20
C LEU A 202 -8.67 15.45 20.80
N THR A 203 -8.36 16.53 20.09
CA THR A 203 -8.99 17.83 20.35
C THR A 203 -10.12 18.01 19.33
N VAL A 204 -11.33 18.18 19.81
CA VAL A 204 -12.52 18.36 18.97
C VAL A 204 -13.20 19.70 19.27
N ILE A 205 -13.81 20.29 18.25
CA ILE A 205 -14.76 21.39 18.45
C ILE A 205 -16.17 20.78 18.51
N ARG A 206 -16.87 21.03 19.62
CA ARG A 206 -18.25 20.62 19.87
C ARG A 206 -19.06 21.83 20.37
N ASP A 207 -20.13 22.18 19.69
CA ASP A 207 -20.98 23.34 20.05
C ASP A 207 -20.17 24.64 20.16
N GLY A 208 -19.16 24.82 19.27
CA GLY A 208 -18.28 26.00 19.23
C GLY A 208 -17.26 26.07 20.38
N ARG A 209 -17.00 24.95 21.09
CA ARG A 209 -16.03 24.88 22.18
C ARG A 209 -15.07 23.73 22.00
N GLU A 210 -13.81 23.95 22.31
CA GLU A 210 -12.82 22.88 22.36
C GLU A 210 -13.11 21.86 23.47
N LYS A 211 -12.90 20.60 23.15
CA LYS A 211 -12.99 19.49 24.06
C LYS A 211 -11.92 18.46 23.79
N ASN A 212 -11.24 18.02 24.85
CA ASN A 212 -10.25 16.96 24.78
C ASN A 212 -10.88 15.60 25.11
N LEU A 213 -10.69 14.65 24.23
CA LEU A 213 -11.12 13.26 24.39
C LEU A 213 -9.89 12.35 24.33
N THR A 214 -9.94 11.22 25.04
CA THR A 214 -8.92 10.18 24.91
C THR A 214 -9.61 8.92 24.41
N VAL A 215 -9.16 8.44 23.25
CA VAL A 215 -9.68 7.26 22.59
C VAL A 215 -8.64 6.15 22.64
N THR A 216 -9.03 4.94 22.97
CA THR A 216 -8.20 3.75 22.78
C THR A 216 -8.52 3.19 21.40
N LEU A 217 -7.56 3.28 20.47
CA LEU A 217 -7.78 2.83 19.09
C LEU A 217 -8.09 1.34 19.03
N GLY A 218 -9.00 0.95 18.14
CA GLY A 218 -9.36 -0.44 17.89
C GLY A 218 -8.66 -1.01 16.67
N LEU A 219 -8.94 -2.28 16.39
CA LEU A 219 -8.65 -2.94 15.14
C LEU A 219 -9.89 -2.81 14.25
N ARG A 220 -9.70 -2.48 12.98
CA ARG A 220 -10.81 -2.33 12.03
C ARG A 220 -11.59 -3.65 11.89
N PRO A 221 -12.93 -3.64 11.97
CA PRO A 221 -13.75 -4.82 11.68
C PRO A 221 -13.45 -5.35 10.26
N GLY A 222 -13.31 -6.66 10.13
CA GLY A 222 -12.85 -7.31 8.89
C GLY A 222 -11.34 -7.52 8.82
N GLU A 223 -10.51 -6.71 9.50
CA GLU A 223 -9.08 -7.02 9.64
C GLU A 223 -8.82 -8.19 10.62
N LYS A 224 -9.76 -8.48 11.53
CA LYS A 224 -9.70 -9.69 12.37
C LYS A 224 -9.78 -10.96 11.53
N GLU A 225 -10.71 -11.03 10.58
CA GLU A 225 -10.85 -12.18 9.69
C GLU A 225 -9.61 -12.34 8.80
N LEU A 226 -9.09 -11.24 8.25
CA LEU A 226 -7.82 -11.23 7.53
C LEU A 226 -6.64 -11.65 8.43
N THR A 227 -6.62 -11.25 9.72
CA THR A 227 -5.54 -11.61 10.64
C THR A 227 -5.62 -13.04 11.15
N GLU A 228 -6.78 -13.66 11.21
CA GLU A 228 -6.93 -15.08 11.53
C GLU A 228 -6.57 -15.97 10.33
N THR A 229 -6.86 -15.53 9.11
CA THR A 229 -6.44 -16.17 7.87
C THR A 229 -4.91 -16.09 7.67
N TYR A 230 -4.26 -15.00 8.11
CA TYR A 230 -2.79 -14.85 8.04
C TYR A 230 -2.01 -15.59 9.15
N LYS A 231 -2.64 -16.12 10.19
CA LYS A 231 -1.97 -16.96 11.21
C LYS A 231 -1.54 -18.34 10.69
N TYR A 232 -2.12 -18.78 9.61
CA TYR A 232 -1.60 -19.88 8.82
C TYR A 232 -0.90 -19.27 7.62
N GLY A 233 0.42 -19.43 7.53
CA GLY A 233 1.23 -19.00 6.41
C GLY A 233 0.76 -19.63 5.10
N GLU A 234 -0.36 -19.19 4.56
CA GLU A 234 -0.68 -19.40 3.16
C GLU A 234 0.38 -18.63 2.38
N LYS A 235 1.23 -19.39 1.72
CA LYS A 235 2.16 -18.88 0.72
C LYS A 235 1.35 -17.98 -0.19
N ARG A 236 1.57 -16.69 -0.15
CA ARG A 236 0.89 -15.70 -1.01
C ARG A 236 1.06 -16.07 -2.49
N PHE A 237 2.10 -16.81 -2.76
CA PHE A 237 2.46 -17.40 -4.04
C PHE A 237 2.83 -18.87 -3.84
N ASP A 238 2.52 -19.70 -4.82
CA ASP A 238 2.94 -21.09 -4.87
C ASP A 238 4.43 -21.26 -5.23
N LEU A 239 4.85 -22.49 -5.48
CA LEU A 239 6.22 -22.83 -5.85
C LEU A 239 6.67 -22.17 -7.16
N LEU A 240 5.75 -21.85 -8.06
CA LEU A 240 6.01 -21.16 -9.33
C LEU A 240 6.06 -19.64 -9.16
N GLY A 241 5.64 -19.11 -8.01
CA GLY A 241 5.42 -17.70 -7.80
C GLY A 241 4.10 -17.19 -8.39
N LEU A 242 3.10 -18.07 -8.49
CA LEU A 242 1.77 -17.75 -8.98
C LEU A 242 0.77 -17.62 -7.83
N LYS A 243 -0.20 -16.75 -8.02
CA LYS A 243 -1.46 -16.74 -7.30
C LYS A 243 -2.58 -16.98 -8.32
N VAL A 244 -3.38 -17.99 -8.06
CA VAL A 244 -4.44 -18.42 -8.96
C VAL A 244 -5.79 -18.47 -8.25
N GLU A 245 -6.87 -18.34 -9.04
CA GLU A 245 -8.25 -18.55 -8.60
C GLU A 245 -8.96 -19.52 -9.54
N THR A 246 -9.97 -20.23 -9.07
CA THR A 246 -10.80 -21.08 -9.92
C THR A 246 -11.45 -20.21 -11.02
N TYR A 247 -11.35 -20.67 -12.26
CA TYR A 247 -11.98 -20.02 -13.40
C TYR A 247 -13.23 -20.79 -13.80
N GLU A 248 -14.36 -20.12 -13.77
CA GLU A 248 -15.61 -20.58 -14.31
C GLU A 248 -16.01 -19.67 -15.49
N SER A 249 -16.29 -20.24 -16.63
CA SER A 249 -16.66 -19.49 -17.84
C SER A 249 -18.06 -18.88 -17.66
N GLU A 250 -18.17 -17.56 -17.77
CA GLU A 250 -19.47 -16.92 -18.02
C GLU A 250 -19.93 -17.22 -19.45
N GLU A 251 -21.24 -17.46 -19.65
CA GLU A 251 -21.82 -17.69 -20.99
C GLU A 251 -21.47 -16.51 -21.92
N GLY A 252 -20.69 -16.81 -22.98
CA GLY A 252 -20.26 -15.78 -23.95
C GLY A 252 -18.80 -15.37 -23.86
N ALA A 253 -17.99 -15.91 -22.93
CA ALA A 253 -16.57 -15.63 -22.86
C ALA A 253 -15.81 -16.22 -24.06
N PHE A 254 -14.87 -15.46 -24.62
CA PHE A 254 -14.03 -15.83 -25.78
C PHE A 254 -13.02 -16.96 -25.52
N ALA A 255 -13.03 -17.59 -24.34
CA ALA A 255 -12.13 -18.67 -23.99
C ALA A 255 -12.71 -20.02 -24.43
N ASN A 256 -11.96 -20.78 -25.22
CA ASN A 256 -12.30 -22.15 -25.62
C ASN A 256 -12.19 -23.18 -24.47
N THR A 257 -12.34 -22.75 -23.22
CA THR A 257 -12.35 -23.60 -22.04
C THR A 257 -13.46 -23.21 -21.09
N LYS A 258 -14.02 -24.22 -20.42
CA LYS A 258 -15.07 -24.01 -19.43
C LYS A 258 -14.54 -23.99 -17.99
N GLU A 259 -13.36 -24.58 -17.77
CA GLU A 259 -12.80 -24.86 -16.45
C GLU A 259 -11.30 -24.60 -16.42
N GLY A 260 -10.72 -24.40 -15.26
CA GLY A 260 -9.30 -24.18 -15.03
C GLY A 260 -9.02 -23.24 -13.88
N VAL A 261 -7.78 -22.73 -13.79
CA VAL A 261 -7.41 -21.67 -12.85
C VAL A 261 -6.86 -20.47 -13.58
N ARG A 262 -7.32 -19.29 -13.18
CA ARG A 262 -6.86 -18.00 -13.72
C ARG A 262 -5.69 -17.46 -12.90
N VAL A 263 -4.64 -17.05 -13.58
CA VAL A 263 -3.51 -16.36 -12.96
C VAL A 263 -3.92 -14.93 -12.61
N ILE A 264 -3.96 -14.60 -11.32
CA ILE A 264 -4.34 -13.28 -10.82
C ILE A 264 -3.14 -12.42 -10.42
N GLU A 265 -2.03 -13.04 -10.00
CA GLU A 265 -0.81 -12.35 -9.60
C GLU A 265 0.41 -13.23 -9.90
N ILE A 266 1.54 -12.60 -10.26
CA ILE A 266 2.81 -13.27 -10.53
C ILE A 266 3.88 -12.55 -9.71
N LYS A 267 4.69 -13.29 -8.97
CA LYS A 267 5.81 -12.74 -8.20
C LYS A 267 6.95 -12.39 -9.18
N PRO A 268 7.40 -11.13 -9.23
CA PRO A 268 8.55 -10.75 -10.06
C PRO A 268 9.81 -11.57 -9.74
N GLY A 269 10.51 -12.03 -10.79
CA GLY A 269 11.69 -12.87 -10.67
C GLY A 269 11.43 -14.31 -10.22
N SER A 270 10.18 -14.78 -10.28
CA SER A 270 9.80 -16.17 -10.00
C SER A 270 9.96 -17.05 -11.23
N PRO A 271 9.94 -18.41 -11.06
CA PRO A 271 9.94 -19.34 -12.19
C PRO A 271 8.87 -19.05 -13.24
N ALA A 272 7.66 -18.69 -12.82
CA ALA A 272 6.55 -18.36 -13.73
C ALA A 272 6.78 -17.03 -14.48
N ASP A 273 7.40 -16.03 -13.84
CA ASP A 273 7.77 -14.74 -14.47
C ASP A 273 8.86 -14.98 -15.52
N ASP A 274 9.92 -15.72 -15.17
CA ASP A 274 10.98 -16.15 -16.09
C ASP A 274 10.41 -17.04 -17.24
N GLY A 275 9.41 -17.87 -16.95
CA GLY A 275 8.69 -18.70 -17.90
C GLY A 275 7.68 -17.94 -18.78
N ASN A 276 7.57 -16.60 -18.61
CA ASN A 276 6.66 -15.74 -19.38
C ASN A 276 5.16 -16.11 -19.22
N ILE A 277 4.77 -16.57 -18.03
CA ILE A 277 3.35 -16.63 -17.64
C ILE A 277 2.85 -15.19 -17.50
N GLN A 278 1.58 -14.95 -17.85
CA GLN A 278 0.99 -13.61 -17.80
C GLN A 278 -0.26 -13.60 -16.91
N ARG A 279 -0.50 -12.46 -16.27
CA ARG A 279 -1.75 -12.25 -15.54
C ARG A 279 -2.93 -12.36 -16.52
N GLY A 280 -3.94 -13.15 -16.14
CA GLY A 280 -5.09 -13.45 -16.97
C GLY A 280 -4.97 -14.74 -17.78
N ASP A 281 -3.81 -15.40 -17.79
CA ASP A 281 -3.68 -16.77 -18.34
C ASP A 281 -4.59 -17.70 -17.56
N ILE A 282 -5.22 -18.66 -18.26
CA ILE A 282 -6.03 -19.71 -17.66
C ILE A 282 -5.25 -21.02 -17.80
N ILE A 283 -4.76 -21.58 -16.71
CA ILE A 283 -4.06 -22.86 -16.68
C ILE A 283 -5.12 -23.97 -16.68
N ILE A 284 -5.06 -24.84 -17.68
CA ILE A 284 -6.02 -25.94 -17.89
C ILE A 284 -5.36 -27.31 -17.81
N GLU A 285 -4.02 -27.37 -17.79
CA GLU A 285 -3.28 -28.66 -17.72
C GLU A 285 -1.90 -28.42 -17.10
N ILE A 286 -1.47 -29.32 -16.23
CA ILE A 286 -0.11 -29.39 -15.68
C ILE A 286 0.46 -30.76 -16.00
N GLY A 287 1.55 -30.79 -16.79
CA GLY A 287 2.09 -32.04 -17.34
C GLY A 287 1.09 -32.72 -18.25
N LYS A 288 0.44 -33.79 -17.77
CA LYS A 288 -0.63 -34.52 -18.48
C LYS A 288 -1.95 -34.54 -17.70
N SER A 289 -2.03 -33.78 -16.62
CA SER A 289 -3.20 -33.73 -15.73
C SER A 289 -4.05 -32.50 -16.03
N ASN A 290 -5.33 -32.71 -16.32
CA ASN A 290 -6.29 -31.63 -16.50
C ASN A 290 -6.48 -30.91 -15.13
N ILE A 291 -6.66 -29.62 -15.21
CA ILE A 291 -6.93 -28.73 -14.06
C ILE A 291 -8.30 -28.10 -14.28
N SER A 292 -9.25 -28.45 -13.42
CA SER A 292 -10.63 -27.94 -13.48
C SER A 292 -10.85 -26.81 -12.49
N ASP A 293 -10.20 -26.83 -11.34
CA ASP A 293 -10.34 -25.85 -10.29
C ASP A 293 -9.03 -25.66 -9.49
N LYS A 294 -9.10 -24.81 -8.45
CA LYS A 294 -7.94 -24.52 -7.59
C LYS A 294 -7.49 -25.74 -6.78
N ASN A 295 -8.39 -26.64 -6.41
CA ASN A 295 -8.02 -27.83 -5.63
C ASN A 295 -7.21 -28.82 -6.49
N ASP A 296 -7.60 -28.99 -7.76
CA ASP A 296 -6.83 -29.79 -8.74
C ASP A 296 -5.44 -29.20 -8.92
N TYR A 297 -5.38 -27.87 -9.08
CA TYR A 297 -4.12 -27.13 -9.22
C TYR A 297 -3.21 -27.32 -8.01
N ASP A 298 -3.70 -27.05 -6.80
CA ASP A 298 -2.93 -27.15 -5.56
C ASP A 298 -2.44 -28.59 -5.33
N SER A 299 -3.31 -29.59 -5.59
CA SER A 299 -2.97 -31.01 -5.46
C SER A 299 -1.86 -31.41 -6.44
N LYS A 300 -1.92 -30.91 -7.68
CA LYS A 300 -0.92 -31.23 -8.70
C LYS A 300 0.40 -30.50 -8.45
N MET A 301 0.36 -29.25 -8.01
CA MET A 301 1.56 -28.50 -7.65
C MET A 301 2.33 -29.10 -6.46
N ALA A 302 1.63 -29.80 -5.56
CA ALA A 302 2.28 -30.49 -4.44
C ALA A 302 3.18 -31.67 -4.86
N GLU A 303 3.08 -32.14 -6.11
CA GLU A 303 3.93 -33.22 -6.66
C GLU A 303 5.29 -32.71 -7.18
N TYR A 304 5.47 -31.38 -7.35
CA TYR A 304 6.68 -30.76 -7.91
C TYR A 304 7.58 -30.18 -6.83
N LEU A 305 8.88 -30.19 -7.10
CA LEU A 305 9.94 -29.65 -6.22
C LEU A 305 10.81 -28.65 -6.97
N GLU A 306 11.61 -27.88 -6.24
CA GLU A 306 12.68 -27.07 -6.82
C GLU A 306 13.65 -27.97 -7.61
N GLY A 307 14.00 -27.54 -8.82
CA GLY A 307 14.81 -28.32 -9.78
C GLY A 307 14.00 -29.10 -10.81
N ASP A 308 12.68 -29.28 -10.61
CA ASP A 308 11.83 -29.96 -11.60
C ASP A 308 11.54 -29.06 -12.80
N THR A 309 11.35 -29.69 -13.96
CA THR A 309 10.81 -29.02 -15.16
C THR A 309 9.31 -29.20 -15.19
N ILE A 310 8.55 -28.10 -15.19
CA ILE A 310 7.11 -28.09 -15.30
C ILE A 310 6.67 -27.69 -16.72
N MET A 311 5.61 -28.33 -17.24
CA MET A 311 4.96 -27.93 -18.47
C MET A 311 3.50 -27.60 -18.18
N LEU A 312 3.09 -26.41 -18.54
CA LEU A 312 1.72 -25.90 -18.39
C LEU A 312 1.07 -25.75 -19.75
N ARG A 313 -0.19 -26.12 -19.86
CA ARG A 313 -1.03 -25.70 -20.98
C ARG A 313 -1.94 -24.57 -20.49
N VAL A 314 -1.83 -23.42 -21.13
CA VAL A 314 -2.57 -22.23 -20.75
C VAL A 314 -3.40 -21.71 -21.92
N ILE A 315 -4.51 -21.02 -21.61
CA ILE A 315 -5.27 -20.24 -22.57
C ILE A 315 -4.91 -18.77 -22.37
N ARG A 316 -4.37 -18.13 -23.40
CA ARG A 316 -4.03 -16.71 -23.43
C ARG A 316 -4.76 -16.03 -24.57
N GLY A 317 -5.60 -15.02 -24.28
CA GLY A 317 -6.40 -14.33 -25.30
C GLY A 317 -7.29 -15.27 -26.12
N GLY A 318 -7.79 -16.36 -25.52
CA GLY A 318 -8.62 -17.37 -26.18
C GLY A 318 -7.85 -18.48 -26.92
N ASN A 319 -6.52 -18.41 -27.01
CA ASN A 319 -5.68 -19.39 -27.74
C ASN A 319 -4.91 -20.26 -26.76
N PRO A 320 -4.89 -21.63 -26.98
CA PRO A 320 -4.10 -22.54 -26.18
C PRO A 320 -2.61 -22.46 -26.57
N LEU A 321 -1.73 -22.50 -25.57
CA LEU A 321 -0.28 -22.61 -25.75
C LEU A 321 0.34 -23.43 -24.63
N TYR A 322 1.48 -24.04 -24.90
CA TYR A 322 2.30 -24.74 -23.92
C TYR A 322 3.45 -23.83 -23.47
N ILE A 323 3.68 -23.80 -22.17
CA ILE A 323 4.81 -23.09 -21.53
C ILE A 323 5.53 -24.10 -20.65
N ALA A 324 6.85 -24.23 -20.81
CA ALA A 324 7.67 -25.12 -19.99
C ALA A 324 8.88 -24.35 -19.45
N PHE A 325 9.18 -24.55 -18.16
CA PHE A 325 10.33 -23.94 -17.49
C PHE A 325 10.76 -24.76 -16.27
N GLU A 326 11.97 -24.50 -15.79
CA GLU A 326 12.51 -25.12 -14.58
C GLU A 326 12.07 -24.34 -13.34
N ILE A 327 11.69 -25.06 -12.30
CA ILE A 327 11.34 -24.52 -10.98
C ILE A 327 12.65 -24.27 -10.22
N LYS A 328 13.03 -23.02 -10.07
CA LYS A 328 14.28 -22.58 -9.40
C LYS A 328 14.09 -22.39 -7.90
#